data_6989861b7646a2f6e4a9ee78fbcb5b28
#
_entry.id   6989861b7646a2f6e4a9ee78fbcb5b28
#
_cell.length_a   1.000
_cell.length_b   1.000
_cell.length_c   1.000
_cell.angle_alpha   90.00
_cell.angle_beta   90.00
_cell.angle_gamma   90.00
#
_symmetry.space_group_name_H-M   'P 1'
#
loop_
_entity.id
_entity.type
_entity.pdbx_description
1 polymer ?
#
loop_
_entity_poly.entity_id
_entity_poly.type
_entity_poly.pdbx_seq_one_letter_code
_entity_poly.pdbx_strand_id
1 'polypeptide(L)'
;MRLEARDISFKYGKGTRQILDHVNLTVEPGESVGIMAPSGYGKTTLCKILAGYERPDSGEVLVDGMPVLELRGYCPVQMVWQHPELSVNPKRRLSTVLEEGDWTFENPSERARIDAGLGIRDDCKDRFPVEVSGGELQRFCIARALGRRTELLIADEMTTMLDLITQGQIWDFVLKELKRREMGMIAVSHSPELLEKVCDRVVRL
;
A
#
# COMPACT_ATOMS: atom_id res chain seq x y z
N MET A 1 8.61 -9.76 8.60
CA MET A 1 8.29 -10.41 7.30
C MET A 1 9.27 -9.95 6.24
N ARG A 2 9.83 -10.88 5.47
CA ARG A 2 10.69 -10.61 4.31
C ARG A 2 9.89 -10.82 3.02
N LEU A 3 9.96 -9.88 2.08
CA LEU A 3 9.34 -10.00 0.76
C LEU A 3 10.44 -10.12 -0.30
N GLU A 4 10.31 -11.09 -1.21
CA GLU A 4 11.22 -11.29 -2.33
C GLU A 4 10.46 -11.38 -3.65
N ALA A 5 10.77 -10.51 -4.60
CA ALA A 5 10.39 -10.67 -6.00
C ALA A 5 11.59 -11.22 -6.76
N ARG A 6 11.43 -12.35 -7.42
CA ARG A 6 12.47 -13.06 -8.15
C ARG A 6 12.10 -13.14 -9.61
N ASP A 7 12.91 -12.51 -10.45
CA ASP A 7 12.87 -12.64 -11.92
C ASP A 7 11.48 -12.29 -12.52
N ILE A 8 10.83 -11.24 -11.98
CA ILE A 8 9.49 -10.86 -12.38
C ILE A 8 9.47 -10.28 -13.78
N SER A 9 8.72 -10.92 -14.69
CA SER A 9 8.41 -10.38 -16.01
C SER A 9 6.91 -10.36 -16.24
N PHE A 10 6.42 -9.29 -16.91
CA PHE A 10 4.99 -9.09 -17.11
C PHE A 10 4.66 -8.22 -18.33
N LYS A 11 3.54 -8.56 -19.01
CA LYS A 11 2.88 -7.79 -20.08
C LYS A 11 1.37 -7.97 -20.04
N TYR A 12 0.59 -6.95 -20.41
CA TYR A 12 -0.88 -6.99 -20.33
C TYR A 12 -1.58 -7.77 -21.45
N GLY A 13 -0.90 -8.39 -22.38
CA GLY A 13 -1.53 -9.16 -23.44
C GLY A 13 -0.54 -9.71 -24.45
N LYS A 14 -1.00 -10.64 -25.29
CA LYS A 14 -0.16 -11.23 -26.32
C LYS A 14 0.22 -10.16 -27.35
N GLY A 15 1.52 -9.98 -27.58
CA GLY A 15 2.04 -9.01 -28.57
C GLY A 15 2.14 -7.56 -28.06
N THR A 16 1.86 -7.28 -26.79
CA THR A 16 2.08 -5.96 -26.20
C THR A 16 3.53 -5.80 -25.71
N ARG A 17 3.93 -4.55 -25.49
CA ARG A 17 5.25 -4.22 -24.94
C ARG A 17 5.43 -4.87 -23.57
N GLN A 18 6.61 -5.41 -23.32
CA GLN A 18 7.06 -5.83 -21.98
C GLN A 18 7.01 -4.64 -21.04
N ILE A 19 6.35 -4.81 -19.88
CA ILE A 19 6.21 -3.76 -18.86
C ILE A 19 7.22 -3.96 -17.74
N LEU A 20 7.39 -5.21 -17.31
CA LEU A 20 8.41 -5.60 -16.35
C LEU A 20 9.28 -6.67 -17.00
N ASP A 21 10.59 -6.54 -16.86
CA ASP A 21 11.58 -7.42 -17.49
C ASP A 21 12.64 -7.83 -16.46
N HIS A 22 12.57 -9.09 -16.04
CA HIS A 22 13.51 -9.71 -15.09
C HIS A 22 13.74 -8.90 -13.79
N VAL A 23 12.68 -8.29 -13.24
CA VAL A 23 12.77 -7.43 -12.06
C VAL A 23 13.01 -8.28 -10.81
N ASN A 24 14.01 -7.88 -10.03
CA ASN A 24 14.35 -8.47 -8.74
C ASN A 24 14.29 -7.41 -7.65
N LEU A 25 13.60 -7.69 -6.55
CA LEU A 25 13.46 -6.80 -5.41
C LEU A 25 13.37 -7.62 -4.12
N THR A 26 14.13 -7.23 -3.11
CA THR A 26 13.98 -7.77 -1.76
C THR A 26 13.68 -6.64 -0.80
N VAL A 27 12.78 -6.87 0.14
CA VAL A 27 12.49 -5.97 1.27
C VAL A 27 12.65 -6.77 2.55
N GLU A 28 13.59 -6.34 3.37
CA GLU A 28 13.86 -6.98 4.67
C GLU A 28 12.84 -6.54 5.73
N PRO A 29 12.68 -7.29 6.84
CA PRO A 29 11.77 -6.90 7.92
C PRO A 29 12.06 -5.48 8.43
N GLY A 30 11.04 -4.62 8.46
CA GLY A 30 11.16 -3.23 8.90
C GLY A 30 11.85 -2.28 7.92
N GLU A 31 12.31 -2.77 6.76
CA GLU A 31 12.95 -1.95 5.74
C GLU A 31 11.93 -1.16 4.91
N SER A 32 12.25 0.09 4.60
CA SER A 32 11.50 0.95 3.69
C SER A 32 12.24 1.13 2.37
N VAL A 33 11.65 0.69 1.27
CA VAL A 33 12.26 0.74 -0.08
C VAL A 33 11.45 1.66 -0.99
N GLY A 34 12.11 2.68 -1.54
CA GLY A 34 11.54 3.56 -2.56
C GLY A 34 11.69 2.95 -3.95
N ILE A 35 10.65 3.02 -4.77
CA ILE A 35 10.69 2.65 -6.19
C ILE A 35 10.52 3.89 -7.05
N MET A 36 11.50 4.17 -7.87
CA MET A 36 11.51 5.27 -8.83
C MET A 36 11.58 4.75 -10.26
N ALA A 37 10.69 5.25 -11.10
CA ALA A 37 10.77 5.07 -12.55
C ALA A 37 9.94 6.15 -13.25
N PRO A 38 10.18 6.44 -14.54
CA PRO A 38 9.32 7.30 -15.34
C PRO A 38 7.87 6.82 -15.35
N SER A 39 6.94 7.71 -15.74
CA SER A 39 5.54 7.32 -15.91
C SER A 39 5.39 6.22 -16.96
N GLY A 40 4.51 5.24 -16.73
CA GLY A 40 4.29 4.12 -17.66
C GLY A 40 5.33 2.99 -17.62
N TYR A 41 6.31 3.05 -16.71
CA TYR A 41 7.34 1.99 -16.55
C TYR A 41 6.91 0.86 -15.60
N GLY A 42 5.63 0.70 -15.36
CA GLY A 42 5.10 -0.48 -14.66
C GLY A 42 5.18 -0.43 -13.14
N LYS A 43 5.43 0.71 -12.48
CA LYS A 43 5.49 0.82 -11.01
C LYS A 43 4.24 0.25 -10.33
N THR A 44 3.06 0.73 -10.72
CA THR A 44 1.78 0.23 -10.19
C THR A 44 1.57 -1.25 -10.50
N THR A 45 2.00 -1.71 -11.69
CA THR A 45 1.93 -3.13 -12.07
C THR A 45 2.82 -3.98 -11.15
N LEU A 46 4.05 -3.53 -10.89
CA LEU A 46 4.92 -4.21 -9.94
C LEU A 46 4.27 -4.24 -8.54
N CYS A 47 3.74 -3.12 -8.05
CA CYS A 47 3.04 -3.07 -6.77
C CYS A 47 1.88 -4.08 -6.69
N LYS A 48 1.08 -4.19 -7.75
CA LYS A 48 -0.02 -5.19 -7.83
C LYS A 48 0.50 -6.63 -7.76
N ILE A 49 1.59 -6.92 -8.46
CA ILE A 49 2.21 -8.25 -8.45
C ILE A 49 2.76 -8.56 -7.05
N LEU A 50 3.46 -7.60 -6.42
CA LEU A 50 4.01 -7.75 -5.07
C LEU A 50 2.93 -7.97 -4.01
N ALA A 51 1.76 -7.33 -4.19
CA ALA A 51 0.60 -7.51 -3.30
C ALA A 51 -0.28 -8.72 -3.64
N GLY A 52 0.05 -9.48 -4.69
CA GLY A 52 -0.73 -10.65 -5.12
C GLY A 52 -2.04 -10.33 -5.86
N TYR A 53 -2.25 -9.08 -6.28
CA TYR A 53 -3.41 -8.70 -7.10
C TYR A 53 -3.27 -9.07 -8.57
N GLU A 54 -2.03 -9.27 -9.05
CA GLU A 54 -1.74 -9.62 -10.43
C GLU A 54 -0.72 -10.76 -10.46
N ARG A 55 -0.87 -11.67 -11.42
CA ARG A 55 0.05 -12.79 -11.60
C ARG A 55 1.13 -12.41 -12.62
N PRO A 56 2.43 -12.55 -12.32
CA PRO A 56 3.48 -12.33 -13.31
C PRO A 56 3.42 -13.41 -14.42
N ASP A 57 3.92 -13.07 -15.62
CA ASP A 57 4.09 -14.05 -16.71
C ASP A 57 5.20 -15.05 -16.38
N SER A 58 6.28 -14.58 -15.73
CA SER A 58 7.35 -15.42 -15.19
C SER A 58 7.89 -14.81 -13.89
N GLY A 59 8.63 -15.64 -13.13
CA GLY A 59 9.11 -15.29 -11.81
C GLY A 59 8.09 -15.53 -10.71
N GLU A 60 8.43 -15.17 -9.50
CA GLU A 60 7.59 -15.38 -8.32
C GLU A 60 7.79 -14.29 -7.26
N VAL A 61 6.78 -14.06 -6.45
CA VAL A 61 6.86 -13.21 -5.25
C VAL A 61 6.68 -14.10 -4.03
N LEU A 62 7.65 -14.03 -3.12
CA LEU A 62 7.68 -14.81 -1.89
C LEU A 62 7.53 -13.90 -0.67
N VAL A 63 6.75 -14.34 0.29
CA VAL A 63 6.57 -13.76 1.62
C VAL A 63 7.07 -14.81 2.62
N ASP A 64 8.19 -14.54 3.29
CA ASP A 64 8.88 -15.48 4.17
C ASP A 64 9.07 -16.88 3.51
N GLY A 65 9.41 -16.89 2.21
CA GLY A 65 9.64 -18.11 1.42
C GLY A 65 8.36 -18.78 0.87
N MET A 66 7.17 -18.27 1.15
CA MET A 66 5.89 -18.77 0.62
C MET A 66 5.39 -17.88 -0.52
N PRO A 67 4.98 -18.44 -1.68
CA PRO A 67 4.44 -17.65 -2.77
C PRO A 67 3.23 -16.80 -2.32
N VAL A 68 3.24 -15.50 -2.63
CA VAL A 68 2.17 -14.57 -2.21
C VAL A 68 0.79 -15.01 -2.70
N LEU A 69 0.71 -15.65 -3.87
CA LEU A 69 -0.52 -16.17 -4.46
C LEU A 69 -1.07 -17.43 -3.77
N GLU A 70 -0.28 -18.08 -2.92
CA GLU A 70 -0.68 -19.26 -2.15
C GLU A 70 -1.11 -18.93 -0.73
N LEU A 71 -0.90 -17.68 -0.29
CA LEU A 71 -1.35 -17.22 1.03
C LEU A 71 -2.86 -17.38 1.18
N ARG A 72 -3.30 -17.85 2.34
CA ARG A 72 -4.72 -18.02 2.68
C ARG A 72 -5.14 -17.03 3.75
N GLY A 73 -6.35 -16.51 3.60
CA GLY A 73 -6.90 -15.53 4.54
C GLY A 73 -6.39 -14.11 4.28
N TYR A 74 -6.07 -13.39 5.34
CA TYR A 74 -5.59 -12.02 5.26
C TYR A 74 -4.15 -11.98 4.73
N CYS A 75 -3.92 -11.26 3.63
CA CYS A 75 -2.58 -11.07 3.09
C CYS A 75 -1.80 -10.05 3.96
N PRO A 76 -0.60 -10.38 4.46
CA PRO A 76 0.19 -9.45 5.27
C PRO A 76 0.79 -8.31 4.45
N VAL A 77 0.76 -8.40 3.12
CA VAL A 77 1.15 -7.32 2.20
C VAL A 77 -0.10 -6.55 1.80
N GLN A 78 -0.20 -5.30 2.24
CA GLN A 78 -1.34 -4.44 1.92
C GLN A 78 -0.93 -3.28 1.04
N MET A 79 -1.80 -2.90 0.09
CA MET A 79 -1.53 -1.85 -0.88
C MET A 79 -2.49 -0.67 -0.71
N VAL A 80 -1.94 0.53 -0.63
CA VAL A 80 -2.67 1.79 -0.76
C VAL A 80 -2.49 2.29 -2.19
N TRP A 81 -3.61 2.44 -2.89
CA TRP A 81 -3.65 2.81 -4.30
C TRP A 81 -3.63 4.33 -4.47
N GLN A 82 -3.09 4.80 -5.58
CA GLN A 82 -3.13 6.20 -5.99
C GLN A 82 -4.57 6.72 -6.11
N HIS A 83 -5.49 5.89 -6.60
CA HIS A 83 -6.90 6.18 -6.82
C HIS A 83 -7.77 5.39 -5.82
N PRO A 84 -8.13 5.98 -4.66
CA PRO A 84 -8.84 5.27 -3.60
C PRO A 84 -10.23 4.77 -4.04
N GLU A 85 -10.89 5.47 -4.96
CA GLU A 85 -12.20 5.10 -5.51
C GLU A 85 -12.19 3.76 -6.26
N LEU A 86 -11.04 3.33 -6.77
CA LEU A 86 -10.86 2.05 -7.44
C LEU A 86 -10.60 0.89 -6.46
N SER A 87 -10.34 1.21 -5.20
CA SER A 87 -9.97 0.22 -4.18
C SER A 87 -11.06 -0.09 -3.16
N VAL A 88 -12.22 0.56 -3.27
CA VAL A 88 -13.35 0.39 -2.35
C VAL A 88 -14.64 0.05 -3.10
N ASN A 89 -15.54 -0.65 -2.42
CA ASN A 89 -16.89 -0.86 -2.96
C ASN A 89 -17.75 0.40 -2.75
N PRO A 90 -18.18 1.11 -3.83
CA PRO A 90 -18.93 2.35 -3.70
C PRO A 90 -20.32 2.19 -3.05
N LYS A 91 -20.81 0.97 -2.93
CA LYS A 91 -22.10 0.64 -2.30
C LYS A 91 -21.99 0.25 -0.83
N ARG A 92 -20.78 0.28 -0.25
CA ARG A 92 -20.54 0.00 1.17
C ARG A 92 -20.22 1.29 1.91
N ARG A 93 -20.64 1.36 3.19
CA ARG A 93 -20.28 2.48 4.07
C ARG A 93 -18.79 2.45 4.39
N LEU A 94 -18.23 3.61 4.72
CA LEU A 94 -16.81 3.72 5.05
C LEU A 94 -16.44 2.96 6.33
N SER A 95 -17.36 2.77 7.28
CA SER A 95 -17.17 1.85 8.41
C SER A 95 -16.85 0.43 7.94
N THR A 96 -17.58 -0.09 6.94
CA THR A 96 -17.32 -1.42 6.38
C THR A 96 -15.95 -1.49 5.66
N VAL A 97 -15.54 -0.41 4.96
CA VAL A 97 -14.20 -0.34 4.34
C VAL A 97 -13.11 -0.51 5.40
N LEU A 98 -13.31 0.08 6.57
CA LEU A 98 -12.39 -0.07 7.67
C LEU A 98 -12.36 -1.50 8.24
N GLU A 99 -13.50 -2.16 8.34
CA GLU A 99 -13.62 -3.56 8.83
C GLU A 99 -12.87 -4.55 7.93
N GLU A 100 -12.74 -4.26 6.63
CA GLU A 100 -11.94 -5.07 5.69
C GLU A 100 -10.46 -5.15 6.08
N GLY A 101 -9.95 -4.20 6.87
CA GLY A 101 -8.55 -4.12 7.30
C GLY A 101 -8.15 -5.07 8.44
N ASP A 102 -8.94 -6.11 8.75
CA ASP A 102 -8.69 -7.03 9.87
C ASP A 102 -8.47 -6.33 11.22
N TRP A 103 -9.27 -5.33 11.46
CA TRP A 103 -9.37 -4.71 12.77
C TRP A 103 -10.24 -5.61 13.66
N THR A 104 -9.68 -6.69 14.16
CA THR A 104 -10.32 -7.47 15.23
C THR A 104 -10.45 -6.57 16.47
N PHE A 105 -11.68 -6.32 16.88
CA PHE A 105 -12.09 -5.33 17.89
C PHE A 105 -11.58 -5.59 19.32
N GLU A 106 -10.55 -6.41 19.49
CA GLU A 106 -9.96 -6.72 20.78
C GLU A 106 -9.28 -5.52 21.46
N ASN A 107 -8.92 -4.47 20.67
CA ASN A 107 -8.33 -3.25 21.22
C ASN A 107 -8.91 -1.98 20.58
N PRO A 108 -10.05 -1.45 21.08
CA PRO A 108 -10.66 -0.22 20.58
C PRO A 108 -9.71 1.00 20.59
N SER A 109 -8.72 1.00 21.50
CA SER A 109 -7.76 2.10 21.61
C SER A 109 -6.78 2.16 20.45
N GLU A 110 -6.39 1.03 19.85
CA GLU A 110 -5.54 0.99 18.65
C GLU A 110 -6.27 1.59 17.45
N ARG A 111 -7.53 1.21 17.28
CA ARG A 111 -8.36 1.78 16.23
C ARG A 111 -8.51 3.28 16.37
N ALA A 112 -8.88 3.75 17.57
CA ALA A 112 -9.03 5.17 17.85
C ALA A 112 -7.73 5.95 17.57
N ARG A 113 -6.58 5.36 17.86
CA ARG A 113 -5.28 5.96 17.58
C ARG A 113 -5.01 6.10 16.07
N ILE A 114 -5.34 5.09 15.26
CA ILE A 114 -5.21 5.16 13.80
C ILE A 114 -6.17 6.21 13.24
N ASP A 115 -7.43 6.20 13.66
CA ASP A 115 -8.43 7.16 13.22
C ASP A 115 -8.00 8.61 13.54
N ALA A 116 -7.52 8.85 14.75
CA ALA A 116 -7.02 10.16 15.17
C ALA A 116 -5.77 10.58 14.39
N GLY A 117 -4.80 9.67 14.22
CA GLY A 117 -3.56 9.94 13.51
C GLY A 117 -3.75 10.23 12.02
N LEU A 118 -4.75 9.63 11.41
CA LEU A 118 -5.14 9.89 10.02
C LEU A 118 -6.21 11.00 9.89
N GLY A 119 -6.71 11.55 10.99
CA GLY A 119 -7.76 12.57 10.99
C GLY A 119 -9.10 12.06 10.43
N ILE A 120 -9.42 10.80 10.68
CA ILE A 120 -10.70 10.20 10.31
C ILE A 120 -11.76 10.66 11.30
N ARG A 121 -12.79 11.30 10.79
CA ARG A 121 -13.91 11.80 11.60
C ARG A 121 -15.01 10.75 11.71
N ASP A 122 -15.62 10.65 12.88
CA ASP A 122 -16.68 9.67 13.15
C ASP A 122 -17.92 9.89 12.26
N ASP A 123 -18.27 11.15 11.97
CA ASP A 123 -19.40 11.48 11.10
C ASP A 123 -19.22 11.03 9.64
N CYS A 124 -17.98 10.73 9.21
CA CYS A 124 -17.70 10.20 7.88
C CYS A 124 -17.87 8.68 7.81
N LYS A 125 -17.82 7.93 8.92
CA LYS A 125 -17.87 6.47 8.93
C LYS A 125 -19.17 5.91 8.36
N ASP A 126 -20.27 6.61 8.57
CA ASP A 126 -21.60 6.20 8.07
C ASP A 126 -21.90 6.66 6.64
N ARG A 127 -20.99 7.40 6.02
CA ARG A 127 -21.12 7.86 4.63
C ARG A 127 -20.68 6.78 3.64
N PHE A 128 -21.12 6.94 2.40
CA PHE A 128 -20.62 6.18 1.26
C PHE A 128 -19.38 6.85 0.65
N PRO A 129 -18.52 6.10 -0.07
CA PRO A 129 -17.35 6.66 -0.73
C PRO A 129 -17.59 7.88 -1.60
N VAL A 130 -18.76 7.95 -2.25
CA VAL A 130 -19.14 9.07 -3.12
C VAL A 130 -19.56 10.35 -2.37
N GLU A 131 -19.74 10.27 -1.05
CA GLU A 131 -20.19 11.37 -0.18
C GLU A 131 -19.03 12.05 0.56
N VAL A 132 -17.80 11.64 0.29
CA VAL A 132 -16.59 12.20 0.90
C VAL A 132 -15.62 12.67 -0.17
N SER A 133 -14.70 13.57 0.19
CA SER A 133 -13.64 14.01 -0.70
C SER A 133 -12.64 12.86 -0.98
N GLY A 134 -11.91 12.94 -2.11
CA GLY A 134 -10.87 11.97 -2.42
C GLY A 134 -9.80 11.86 -1.32
N GLY A 135 -9.44 12.98 -0.69
CA GLY A 135 -8.50 12.99 0.43
C GLY A 135 -9.04 12.33 1.70
N GLU A 136 -10.32 12.51 2.00
CA GLU A 136 -10.98 11.78 3.10
C GLU A 136 -11.01 10.29 2.79
N LEU A 137 -11.45 9.90 1.58
CA LEU A 137 -11.47 8.49 1.17
C LEU A 137 -10.09 7.84 1.24
N GLN A 138 -9.05 8.57 0.83
CA GLN A 138 -7.66 8.08 0.91
C GLN A 138 -7.25 7.74 2.35
N ARG A 139 -7.64 8.56 3.33
CA ARG A 139 -7.36 8.29 4.75
C ARG A 139 -8.01 6.99 5.22
N PHE A 140 -9.24 6.69 4.77
CA PHE A 140 -9.90 5.41 5.03
C PHE A 140 -9.15 4.24 4.39
N CYS A 141 -8.66 4.39 3.16
CA CYS A 141 -7.87 3.36 2.49
C CYS A 141 -6.52 3.11 3.20
N ILE A 142 -5.86 4.16 3.68
CA ILE A 142 -4.63 4.03 4.48
C ILE A 142 -4.94 3.32 5.80
N ALA A 143 -6.00 3.72 6.51
CA ALA A 143 -6.41 3.08 7.76
C ALA A 143 -6.70 1.58 7.57
N ARG A 144 -7.41 1.21 6.48
CA ARG A 144 -7.67 -0.17 6.11
C ARG A 144 -6.38 -0.96 5.91
N ALA A 145 -5.43 -0.38 5.16
CA ALA A 145 -4.15 -1.02 4.87
C ALA A 145 -3.24 -1.18 6.10
N LEU A 146 -3.41 -0.33 7.12
CA LEU A 146 -2.69 -0.45 8.40
C LEU A 146 -3.34 -1.45 9.38
N GLY A 147 -4.14 -2.39 8.89
CA GLY A 147 -4.75 -3.46 9.68
C GLY A 147 -3.74 -4.22 10.55
N ARG A 148 -4.24 -4.88 11.61
CA ARG A 148 -3.37 -5.48 12.64
C ARG A 148 -2.34 -6.48 12.10
N ARG A 149 -2.74 -7.32 11.12
CA ARG A 149 -1.88 -8.35 10.52
C ARG A 149 -1.06 -7.87 9.33
N THR A 150 -1.10 -6.57 9.03
CA THR A 150 -0.25 -6.01 7.97
C THR A 150 1.19 -5.96 8.47
N GLU A 151 2.09 -6.53 7.70
CA GLU A 151 3.52 -6.56 7.99
C GLU A 151 4.35 -5.80 6.93
N LEU A 152 3.75 -5.56 5.75
CA LEU A 152 4.35 -4.74 4.70
C LEU A 152 3.28 -3.85 4.05
N LEU A 153 3.57 -2.56 3.97
CA LEU A 153 2.74 -1.56 3.30
C LEU A 153 3.32 -1.21 1.93
N ILE A 154 2.53 -1.33 0.88
CA ILE A 154 2.85 -0.78 -0.44
C ILE A 154 2.09 0.52 -0.62
N ALA A 155 2.81 1.64 -0.69
CA ALA A 155 2.28 2.98 -0.86
C ALA A 155 2.48 3.44 -2.32
N ASP A 156 1.50 3.18 -3.20
CA ASP A 156 1.55 3.60 -4.59
C ASP A 156 0.98 5.01 -4.73
N GLU A 157 1.86 6.01 -4.69
CA GLU A 157 1.52 7.44 -4.77
C GLU A 157 0.41 7.86 -3.79
N MET A 158 0.39 7.28 -2.60
CA MET A 158 -0.74 7.31 -1.66
C MET A 158 -1.15 8.71 -1.17
N THR A 159 -0.34 9.75 -1.39
CA THR A 159 -0.64 11.11 -0.90
C THR A 159 -0.78 12.15 -2.01
N THR A 160 -0.74 11.77 -3.27
CA THR A 160 -0.75 12.72 -4.41
C THR A 160 -2.02 13.56 -4.50
N MET A 161 -3.15 13.08 -3.96
CA MET A 161 -4.44 13.79 -3.93
C MET A 161 -4.61 14.72 -2.72
N LEU A 162 -3.58 14.85 -1.88
CA LEU A 162 -3.63 15.64 -0.65
C LEU A 162 -2.81 16.93 -0.81
N ASP A 163 -3.19 17.98 -0.09
CA ASP A 163 -2.34 19.17 0.05
C ASP A 163 -1.04 18.85 0.81
N LEU A 164 -0.01 19.69 0.62
CA LEU A 164 1.34 19.44 1.15
C LEU A 164 1.40 19.30 2.68
N ILE A 165 0.56 20.06 3.40
CA ILE A 165 0.53 19.99 4.88
C ILE A 165 -0.04 18.65 5.30
N THR A 166 -1.16 18.26 4.72
CA THR A 166 -1.81 16.97 4.96
C THR A 166 -0.90 15.82 4.55
N GLN A 167 -0.21 15.91 3.41
CA GLN A 167 0.78 14.90 3.01
C GLN A 167 1.82 14.67 4.11
N GLY A 168 2.43 15.76 4.62
CA GLY A 168 3.42 15.69 5.68
C GLY A 168 2.89 15.02 6.94
N GLN A 169 1.68 15.37 7.37
CA GLN A 169 1.05 14.78 8.55
C GLN A 169 0.78 13.27 8.39
N ILE A 170 0.27 12.86 7.22
CA ILE A 170 0.00 11.45 6.91
C ILE A 170 1.30 10.65 6.89
N TRP A 171 2.34 11.14 6.21
CA TRP A 171 3.63 10.46 6.18
C TRP A 171 4.27 10.35 7.57
N ASP A 172 4.26 11.43 8.37
CA ASP A 172 4.78 11.39 9.73
C ASP A 172 4.07 10.33 10.58
N PHE A 173 2.74 10.26 10.48
CA PHE A 173 1.96 9.26 11.19
C PHE A 173 2.26 7.83 10.70
N VAL A 174 2.25 7.60 9.38
CA VAL A 174 2.51 6.28 8.79
C VAL A 174 3.91 5.78 9.17
N LEU A 175 4.95 6.61 9.03
CA LEU A 175 6.31 6.23 9.39
C LEU A 175 6.47 5.88 10.88
N LYS A 176 5.80 6.63 11.77
CA LYS A 176 5.76 6.30 13.21
C LYS A 176 5.11 4.94 13.45
N GLU A 177 4.04 4.65 12.72
CA GLU A 177 3.32 3.39 12.82
C GLU A 177 4.14 2.20 12.30
N LEU A 178 4.79 2.36 11.15
CA LEU A 178 5.68 1.34 10.59
C LEU A 178 6.81 1.01 11.56
N LYS A 179 7.47 2.04 12.10
CA LYS A 179 8.55 1.88 13.08
C LYS A 179 8.07 1.20 14.37
N ARG A 180 6.89 1.60 14.89
CA ARG A 180 6.32 1.03 16.11
C ARG A 180 6.04 -0.47 15.99
N ARG A 181 5.66 -0.91 14.77
CA ARG A 181 5.23 -2.29 14.46
C ARG A 181 6.30 -3.09 13.74
N GLU A 182 7.47 -2.52 13.48
CA GLU A 182 8.54 -3.12 12.67
C GLU A 182 8.05 -3.60 11.29
N MET A 183 7.13 -2.81 10.69
CA MET A 183 6.59 -3.11 9.38
C MET A 183 7.54 -2.67 8.27
N GLY A 184 7.65 -3.48 7.20
CA GLY A 184 8.29 -3.06 5.97
C GLY A 184 7.43 -2.10 5.15
N MET A 185 8.06 -1.36 4.23
CA MET A 185 7.35 -0.50 3.29
C MET A 185 7.97 -0.53 1.90
N ILE A 186 7.12 -0.47 0.89
CA ILE A 186 7.49 -0.09 -0.48
C ILE A 186 6.76 1.20 -0.79
N ALA A 187 7.50 2.28 -1.08
CA ALA A 187 6.93 3.56 -1.49
C ALA A 187 7.21 3.85 -2.96
N VAL A 188 6.17 4.19 -3.70
CA VAL A 188 6.27 4.68 -5.08
C VAL A 188 5.92 6.16 -5.09
N SER A 189 6.78 6.98 -5.65
CA SER A 189 6.53 8.40 -5.83
C SER A 189 7.30 8.96 -7.04
N HIS A 190 6.78 10.05 -7.59
CA HIS A 190 7.48 10.86 -8.59
C HIS A 190 8.45 11.88 -7.96
N SER A 191 8.37 12.12 -6.63
CA SER A 191 9.28 13.02 -5.91
C SER A 191 10.45 12.25 -5.31
N PRO A 192 11.68 12.44 -5.86
CA PRO A 192 12.90 11.88 -5.28
C PRO A 192 13.09 12.31 -3.83
N GLU A 193 12.82 13.61 -3.55
CA GLU A 193 13.02 14.20 -2.23
C GLU A 193 12.11 13.55 -1.17
N LEU A 194 10.90 13.14 -1.57
CA LEU A 194 10.01 12.39 -0.68
C LEU A 194 10.59 11.01 -0.40
N LEU A 195 10.99 10.26 -1.45
CA LEU A 195 11.53 8.90 -1.29
C LEU A 195 12.81 8.90 -0.44
N GLU A 196 13.71 9.87 -0.63
CA GLU A 196 14.92 10.02 0.20
C GLU A 196 14.63 10.30 1.68
N LYS A 197 13.48 10.90 1.99
CA LYS A 197 13.06 11.18 3.37
C LYS A 197 12.35 10.02 4.05
N VAL A 198 11.62 9.19 3.30
CA VAL A 198 10.73 8.17 3.86
C VAL A 198 11.25 6.75 3.69
N CYS A 199 12.30 6.54 2.89
CA CYS A 199 12.84 5.21 2.60
C CYS A 199 14.31 5.10 3.01
N ASP A 200 14.73 3.89 3.40
CA ASP A 200 16.11 3.56 3.73
C ASP A 200 16.99 3.49 2.48
N ARG A 201 16.41 3.08 1.35
CA ARG A 201 17.04 3.09 0.02
C ARG A 201 16.04 3.27 -1.09
N VAL A 202 16.52 3.71 -2.27
CA VAL A 202 15.71 3.88 -3.47
C VAL A 202 16.26 3.00 -4.60
N VAL A 203 15.35 2.25 -5.23
CA VAL A 203 15.61 1.40 -6.41
C VAL A 203 15.04 2.08 -7.65
N ARG A 204 15.76 2.03 -8.75
CA ARG A 204 15.29 2.51 -10.07
C ARG A 204 14.95 1.29 -10.94
N LEU A 205 13.73 1.30 -11.50
CA LEU A 205 13.29 0.31 -12.49
C LEU A 205 13.70 0.74 -13.89
#